data_ed18a5fd2b3b97ade3ca4e233b1682d6
#
_entry.id   ed18a5fd2b3b97ade3ca4e233b1682d6
#
_cell.length_a   1.000
_cell.length_b   1.000
_cell.length_c   1.000
_cell.angle_alpha   90.00
_cell.angle_beta   90.00
_cell.angle_gamma   90.00
#
_symmetry.space_group_name_H-M   'P 1'
#
loop_
_entity.id
_entity.type
_entity.pdbx_description
1 polymer ?
#
loop_
_entity_poly.entity_id
_entity_poly.type
_entity_poly.pdbx_seq_one_letter_code
_entity_poly.pdbx_strand_id
1 'polypeptide(L)'
;MHIDRIELYLVENRFHKPWRTAYGSDPGNCAVFARMISGDKEGWSEASPLPGPNYSCEYGAGAFDVAKRFLAPSVIGRDFSSAKELNAAMSHVKGNPFAKSAIEMAWWCLDAYVKGKSLGALLGREKDEVDVGDGWGVYDSYDELIENIGKSLDMGYKRVKLKTMHGWDVEMLEAVRSVFPNETIHIDCNSSYTIDEIDIFKKMDKFHLAMIEQPFQNLDIYYHSKLQKQIETPLCLDETITEVWQAEQAAELGACGFINIKPARMYKE
;
A
#
# COMPACT_ATOMS: atom_id res chain seq x y z
N MET A 1 -22.53 18.22 2.52
CA MET A 1 -23.05 17.11 3.37
C MET A 1 -22.61 17.43 4.79
N HIS A 2 -23.58 17.50 5.74
CA HIS A 2 -23.29 17.74 7.16
C HIS A 2 -22.77 16.47 7.83
N ILE A 3 -21.76 16.57 8.67
CA ILE A 3 -21.23 15.40 9.39
C ILE A 3 -21.68 15.48 10.84
N ASP A 4 -22.64 14.64 11.20
CA ASP A 4 -23.23 14.64 12.55
C ASP A 4 -22.33 13.95 13.58
N ARG A 5 -21.70 12.80 13.19
CA ARG A 5 -20.95 11.96 14.10
C ARG A 5 -19.91 11.13 13.36
N ILE A 6 -18.80 10.85 14.02
CA ILE A 6 -17.78 9.89 13.60
C ILE A 6 -17.56 8.91 14.76
N GLU A 7 -17.72 7.63 14.48
CA GLU A 7 -17.40 6.53 15.40
C GLU A 7 -16.10 5.87 14.93
N LEU A 8 -15.18 5.63 15.85
CA LEU A 8 -13.89 5.03 15.56
C LEU A 8 -13.73 3.74 16.35
N TYR A 9 -13.24 2.70 15.68
CA TYR A 9 -13.01 1.39 16.26
C TYR A 9 -11.58 0.98 15.99
N LEU A 10 -10.86 0.55 17.02
CA LEU A 10 -9.55 -0.08 16.89
C LEU A 10 -9.78 -1.60 16.93
N VAL A 11 -9.46 -2.28 15.84
CA VAL A 11 -9.72 -3.72 15.68
C VAL A 11 -8.42 -4.45 15.43
N GLU A 12 -8.10 -5.41 16.29
CA GLU A 12 -7.00 -6.34 16.09
C GLU A 12 -7.51 -7.64 15.49
N ASN A 13 -6.86 -8.09 14.41
CA ASN A 13 -7.19 -9.33 13.72
C ASN A 13 -5.94 -10.18 13.54
N ARG A 14 -6.02 -11.46 13.90
CA ARG A 14 -4.91 -12.40 13.74
C ARG A 14 -4.95 -13.04 12.36
N PHE A 15 -3.78 -13.20 11.75
CA PHE A 15 -3.64 -13.94 10.51
C PHE A 15 -3.68 -15.46 10.78
N HIS A 16 -4.14 -16.23 9.80
CA HIS A 16 -4.08 -17.70 9.86
C HIS A 16 -2.64 -18.22 9.94
N LYS A 17 -1.72 -17.57 9.21
CA LYS A 17 -0.27 -17.75 9.30
C LYS A 17 0.38 -16.38 9.43
N PRO A 18 1.45 -16.24 10.24
CA PRO A 18 2.19 -14.97 10.30
C PRO A 18 2.69 -14.54 8.93
N TRP A 19 2.58 -13.25 8.63
CA TRP A 19 3.06 -12.69 7.38
C TRP A 19 4.54 -12.31 7.51
N ARG A 20 5.40 -13.00 6.76
CA ARG A 20 6.86 -12.81 6.81
C ARG A 20 7.34 -11.93 5.65
N THR A 21 8.10 -10.90 6.00
CA THR A 21 8.68 -9.91 5.09
C THR A 21 10.11 -9.59 5.52
N ALA A 22 10.78 -8.71 4.78
CA ALA A 22 12.13 -8.24 5.13
C ALA A 22 12.21 -7.49 6.47
N TYR A 23 11.13 -6.82 6.90
CA TYR A 23 11.10 -6.09 8.18
C TYR A 23 10.66 -6.95 9.38
N GLY A 24 10.29 -8.21 9.16
CA GLY A 24 9.94 -9.13 10.24
C GLY A 24 8.75 -10.02 9.96
N SER A 25 8.07 -10.44 11.02
CA SER A 25 6.92 -11.35 10.97
C SER A 25 5.76 -10.75 11.75
N ASP A 26 4.67 -10.46 11.05
CA ASP A 26 3.45 -9.92 11.63
C ASP A 26 2.45 -11.04 11.92
N PRO A 27 2.04 -11.23 13.18
CA PRO A 27 1.06 -12.26 13.56
C PRO A 27 -0.38 -11.86 13.25
N GLY A 28 -0.60 -10.61 12.87
CA GLY A 28 -1.92 -10.05 12.62
C GLY A 28 -1.87 -8.61 12.17
N ASN A 29 -3.03 -8.01 12.06
CA ASN A 29 -3.23 -6.62 11.68
C ASN A 29 -3.90 -5.84 12.82
N CYS A 30 -3.71 -4.53 12.83
CA CYS A 30 -4.41 -3.60 13.72
C CYS A 30 -5.00 -2.48 12.85
N ALA A 31 -6.31 -2.49 12.68
CA ALA A 31 -7.03 -1.59 11.79
C ALA A 31 -7.83 -0.54 12.55
N VAL A 32 -7.90 0.66 12.00
CA VAL A 32 -8.80 1.73 12.42
C VAL A 32 -10.00 1.73 11.48
N PHE A 33 -11.16 1.34 11.98
CA PHE A 33 -12.42 1.53 11.28
C PHE A 33 -13.01 2.87 11.64
N ALA A 34 -13.49 3.61 10.64
CA ALA A 34 -14.27 4.83 10.86
C ALA A 34 -15.67 4.66 10.26
N ARG A 35 -16.68 5.01 11.05
CA ARG A 35 -18.07 5.15 10.64
C ARG A 35 -18.45 6.61 10.69
N MET A 36 -18.74 7.21 9.54
CA MET A 36 -19.17 8.61 9.42
C MET A 36 -20.66 8.67 9.16
N ILE A 37 -21.38 9.55 9.86
CA ILE A 37 -22.84 9.62 9.88
C ILE A 37 -23.30 11.01 9.48
N SER A 38 -24.31 11.06 8.59
CA SER A 38 -25.02 12.26 8.15
C SER A 38 -26.52 11.94 8.06
N GLY A 39 -27.32 12.46 9.02
CA GLY A 39 -28.74 12.14 9.16
C GLY A 39 -28.93 10.63 9.38
N ASP A 40 -29.67 10.01 8.47
CA ASP A 40 -29.93 8.55 8.45
C ASP A 40 -28.93 7.75 7.61
N LYS A 41 -27.93 8.41 7.02
CA LYS A 41 -26.93 7.82 6.14
C LYS A 41 -25.61 7.60 6.86
N GLU A 42 -24.87 6.58 6.42
CA GLU A 42 -23.54 6.27 6.96
C GLU A 42 -22.57 5.79 5.89
N GLY A 43 -21.30 6.05 6.13
CA GLY A 43 -20.19 5.54 5.33
C GLY A 43 -19.12 4.91 6.24
N TRP A 44 -18.57 3.79 5.81
CA TRP A 44 -17.55 3.04 6.53
C TRP A 44 -16.24 3.03 5.79
N SER A 45 -15.17 2.98 6.56
CA SER A 45 -13.81 2.81 6.03
C SER A 45 -12.97 1.95 6.93
N GLU A 46 -11.84 1.51 6.38
CA GLU A 46 -10.76 0.84 7.09
C GLU A 46 -9.42 1.46 6.69
N ALA A 47 -8.60 1.81 7.67
CA ALA A 47 -7.18 2.06 7.50
C ALA A 47 -6.40 1.07 8.34
N SER A 48 -5.50 0.32 7.72
CA SER A 48 -4.81 -0.83 8.32
C SER A 48 -3.30 -0.59 8.42
N PRO A 49 -2.83 0.36 9.26
CA PRO A 49 -1.45 0.37 9.67
C PRO A 49 -1.19 -0.86 10.56
N LEU A 50 0.01 -1.40 10.54
CA LEU A 50 0.35 -2.57 11.35
C LEU A 50 0.23 -2.29 12.86
N PRO A 51 0.28 -3.34 13.72
CA PRO A 51 0.25 -3.16 15.17
C PRO A 51 1.38 -2.30 15.72
N GLY A 52 2.56 -2.33 15.07
CA GLY A 52 3.74 -1.55 15.42
C GLY A 52 4.29 -0.75 14.25
N PRO A 53 5.18 0.24 14.49
CA PRO A 53 5.73 1.13 13.46
C PRO A 53 6.90 0.47 12.70
N ASN A 54 6.71 -0.76 12.20
CA ASN A 54 7.75 -1.53 11.50
C ASN A 54 7.73 -1.32 9.98
N TYR A 55 6.52 -1.07 9.42
CA TYR A 55 6.31 -0.83 7.99
C TYR A 55 6.30 0.67 7.67
N SER A 56 5.67 1.46 8.52
CA SER A 56 5.59 2.92 8.42
C SER A 56 5.77 3.53 9.81
N CYS A 57 5.91 4.85 9.89
CA CYS A 57 5.96 5.55 11.17
C CYS A 57 4.61 5.54 11.92
N GLU A 58 3.52 5.25 11.23
CA GLU A 58 2.21 5.08 11.87
C GLU A 58 1.95 3.62 12.23
N TYR A 59 1.15 3.43 13.26
CA TYR A 59 0.66 2.14 13.74
C TYR A 59 -0.78 2.27 14.27
N GLY A 60 -1.49 1.17 14.41
CA GLY A 60 -2.93 1.15 14.68
C GLY A 60 -3.38 2.04 15.83
N ALA A 61 -2.79 1.88 17.03
CA ALA A 61 -3.15 2.69 18.19
C ALA A 61 -2.82 4.18 18.01
N GLY A 62 -1.69 4.51 17.37
CA GLY A 62 -1.29 5.88 17.07
C GLY A 62 -2.24 6.54 16.08
N ALA A 63 -2.57 5.86 14.99
CA ALA A 63 -3.52 6.35 13.98
C ALA A 63 -4.92 6.56 14.59
N PHE A 64 -5.38 5.62 15.45
CA PHE A 64 -6.63 5.76 16.19
C PHE A 64 -6.63 7.00 17.10
N ASP A 65 -5.57 7.21 17.89
CA ASP A 65 -5.47 8.36 18.79
C ASP A 65 -5.48 9.69 18.02
N VAL A 66 -4.73 9.78 16.92
CA VAL A 66 -4.71 10.97 16.05
C VAL A 66 -6.08 11.22 15.42
N ALA A 67 -6.72 10.18 14.87
CA ALA A 67 -8.05 10.30 14.30
C ALA A 67 -9.07 10.78 15.32
N LYS A 68 -9.04 10.22 16.54
CA LYS A 68 -9.98 10.53 17.61
C LYS A 68 -9.80 11.94 18.19
N ARG A 69 -8.56 12.33 18.48
CA ARG A 69 -8.27 13.56 19.24
C ARG A 69 -8.12 14.80 18.39
N PHE A 70 -7.68 14.64 17.15
CA PHE A 70 -7.28 15.77 16.31
C PHE A 70 -8.06 15.87 15.00
N LEU A 71 -8.38 14.73 14.34
CA LEU A 71 -9.05 14.78 13.03
C LEU A 71 -10.57 14.83 13.15
N ALA A 72 -11.19 13.88 13.85
CA ALA A 72 -12.64 13.83 13.99
C ALA A 72 -13.24 15.13 14.57
N PRO A 73 -12.65 15.80 15.60
CA PRO A 73 -13.16 17.09 16.09
C PRO A 73 -13.09 18.22 15.07
N SER A 74 -12.21 18.15 14.08
CA SER A 74 -12.12 19.17 13.02
C SER A 74 -13.16 18.99 11.91
N VAL A 75 -13.88 17.87 11.92
CA VAL A 75 -14.84 17.45 10.87
C VAL A 75 -16.28 17.44 11.39
N ILE A 76 -16.51 16.95 12.60
CA ILE A 76 -17.84 16.84 13.21
C ILE A 76 -18.51 18.21 13.33
N GLY A 77 -19.82 18.28 13.02
CA GLY A 77 -20.64 19.50 13.09
C GLY A 77 -20.42 20.47 11.94
N ARG A 78 -19.75 20.05 10.85
CA ARG A 78 -19.48 20.89 9.68
C ARG A 78 -20.03 20.30 8.40
N ASP A 79 -20.20 21.16 7.41
CA ASP A 79 -20.63 20.81 6.06
C ASP A 79 -19.42 20.71 5.12
N PHE A 80 -19.40 19.68 4.28
CA PHE A 80 -18.40 19.48 3.24
C PHE A 80 -19.06 19.18 1.91
N SER A 81 -18.64 19.85 0.85
CA SER A 81 -19.08 19.65 -0.52
C SER A 81 -18.15 18.72 -1.31
N SER A 82 -16.91 18.54 -0.85
CA SER A 82 -15.89 17.72 -1.52
C SER A 82 -14.88 17.14 -0.52
N ALA A 83 -14.17 16.08 -0.94
CA ALA A 83 -13.05 15.53 -0.20
C ALA A 83 -11.93 16.57 -0.01
N LYS A 84 -11.75 17.47 -0.97
CA LYS A 84 -10.77 18.57 -0.88
C LYS A 84 -11.05 19.50 0.31
N GLU A 85 -12.30 19.86 0.54
CA GLU A 85 -12.68 20.67 1.72
C GLU A 85 -12.48 19.91 3.02
N LEU A 86 -12.82 18.60 3.04
CA LEU A 86 -12.56 17.72 4.17
C LEU A 86 -11.05 17.66 4.49
N ASN A 87 -10.22 17.43 3.48
CA ASN A 87 -8.77 17.36 3.61
C ASN A 87 -8.18 18.70 4.10
N ALA A 88 -8.70 19.82 3.62
CA ALA A 88 -8.31 21.16 4.11
C ALA A 88 -8.60 21.34 5.60
N ALA A 89 -9.74 20.83 6.09
CA ALA A 89 -10.09 20.87 7.51
C ALA A 89 -9.13 20.05 8.39
N MET A 90 -8.57 18.95 7.84
CA MET A 90 -7.61 18.08 8.52
C MET A 90 -6.13 18.50 8.33
N SER A 91 -5.84 19.52 7.53
CA SER A 91 -4.47 19.89 7.13
C SER A 91 -3.59 20.44 8.26
N HIS A 92 -4.20 20.87 9.38
CA HIS A 92 -3.47 21.30 10.59
C HIS A 92 -2.68 20.16 11.24
N VAL A 93 -3.11 18.91 11.07
CA VAL A 93 -2.37 17.73 11.50
C VAL A 93 -1.30 17.40 10.45
N LYS A 94 -0.04 17.40 10.83
CA LYS A 94 1.08 17.09 9.94
C LYS A 94 1.30 15.57 9.85
N GLY A 95 1.64 15.07 8.65
CA GLY A 95 1.80 13.63 8.43
C GLY A 95 0.51 12.84 8.74
N ASN A 96 0.66 11.66 9.31
CA ASN A 96 -0.43 10.77 9.73
C ASN A 96 -1.42 10.42 8.61
N PRO A 97 -0.91 9.96 7.43
CA PRO A 97 -1.77 9.64 6.29
C PRO A 97 -2.77 8.52 6.58
N PHE A 98 -2.42 7.48 7.34
CA PHE A 98 -3.37 6.43 7.69
C PHE A 98 -4.54 6.94 8.54
N ALA A 99 -4.26 7.78 9.54
CA ALA A 99 -5.31 8.37 10.35
C ALA A 99 -6.26 9.26 9.52
N LYS A 100 -5.70 10.06 8.60
CA LYS A 100 -6.48 10.91 7.70
C LYS A 100 -7.29 10.11 6.70
N SER A 101 -6.67 9.08 6.11
CA SER A 101 -7.31 8.19 5.16
C SER A 101 -8.52 7.47 5.77
N ALA A 102 -8.46 7.06 7.05
CA ALA A 102 -9.62 6.51 7.73
C ALA A 102 -10.84 7.45 7.68
N ILE A 103 -10.64 8.73 7.93
CA ILE A 103 -11.72 9.73 7.89
C ILE A 103 -12.15 10.02 6.46
N GLU A 104 -11.21 10.21 5.53
CA GLU A 104 -11.50 10.54 4.14
C GLU A 104 -12.25 9.43 3.40
N MET A 105 -11.80 8.18 3.52
CA MET A 105 -12.47 7.05 2.88
C MET A 105 -13.89 6.83 3.41
N ALA A 106 -14.13 7.09 4.71
CA ALA A 106 -15.49 7.06 5.27
C ALA A 106 -16.38 8.14 4.65
N TRP A 107 -15.82 9.34 4.40
CA TRP A 107 -16.53 10.42 3.71
C TRP A 107 -16.87 10.04 2.27
N TRP A 108 -15.93 9.46 1.52
CA TRP A 108 -16.17 8.99 0.15
C TRP A 108 -17.27 7.92 0.07
N CYS A 109 -17.28 6.96 1.00
CA CYS A 109 -18.32 5.94 1.06
C CYS A 109 -19.68 6.56 1.40
N LEU A 110 -19.71 7.51 2.33
CA LEU A 110 -20.94 8.24 2.69
C LEU A 110 -21.44 9.10 1.53
N ASP A 111 -20.57 9.83 0.83
CA ASP A 111 -20.93 10.66 -0.32
C ASP A 111 -21.50 9.82 -1.48
N ALA A 112 -20.91 8.65 -1.72
CA ALA A 112 -21.43 7.68 -2.69
C ALA A 112 -22.84 7.22 -2.32
N TYR A 113 -23.06 6.89 -1.05
CA TYR A 113 -24.36 6.45 -0.56
C TYR A 113 -25.41 7.58 -0.66
N VAL A 114 -25.07 8.80 -0.24
CA VAL A 114 -25.95 9.98 -0.32
C VAL A 114 -26.33 10.29 -1.77
N LYS A 115 -25.39 10.17 -2.70
CA LYS A 115 -25.62 10.40 -4.14
C LYS A 115 -26.29 9.22 -4.87
N GLY A 116 -26.47 8.08 -4.19
CA GLY A 116 -27.04 6.88 -4.82
C GLY A 116 -26.17 6.31 -5.94
N LYS A 117 -24.83 6.47 -5.84
CA LYS A 117 -23.83 6.02 -6.82
C LYS A 117 -22.85 5.05 -6.18
N SER A 118 -22.26 4.16 -6.98
CA SER A 118 -21.11 3.40 -6.50
C SER A 118 -19.88 4.32 -6.35
N LEU A 119 -18.98 3.98 -5.43
CA LEU A 119 -17.71 4.70 -5.26
C LEU A 119 -16.91 4.73 -6.57
N GLY A 120 -16.87 3.60 -7.30
CA GLY A 120 -16.22 3.54 -8.61
C GLY A 120 -16.79 4.54 -9.62
N ALA A 121 -18.12 4.73 -9.63
CA ALA A 121 -18.76 5.72 -10.51
C ALA A 121 -18.41 7.17 -10.12
N LEU A 122 -18.23 7.46 -8.82
CA LEU A 122 -17.77 8.78 -8.36
C LEU A 122 -16.31 9.04 -8.72
N LEU A 123 -15.49 8.01 -8.73
CA LEU A 123 -14.06 8.08 -9.06
C LEU A 123 -13.78 7.92 -10.56
N GLY A 124 -14.80 7.90 -11.41
CA GLY A 124 -14.63 7.82 -12.87
C GLY A 124 -14.23 6.43 -13.37
N ARG A 125 -14.71 5.35 -12.73
CA ARG A 125 -14.44 3.98 -13.16
C ARG A 125 -14.73 3.79 -14.66
N GLU A 126 -13.75 3.31 -15.41
CA GLU A 126 -13.86 3.06 -16.85
C GLU A 126 -14.06 1.58 -17.18
N LYS A 127 -13.69 0.66 -16.26
CA LYS A 127 -13.76 -0.80 -16.45
C LYS A 127 -14.56 -1.45 -15.35
N ASP A 128 -15.29 -2.51 -15.68
CA ASP A 128 -16.02 -3.32 -14.70
C ASP A 128 -15.13 -4.38 -14.04
N GLU A 129 -14.08 -4.81 -14.73
CA GLU A 129 -13.12 -5.83 -14.27
C GLU A 129 -11.68 -5.34 -14.42
N VAL A 130 -10.80 -5.78 -13.53
CA VAL A 130 -9.36 -5.56 -13.59
C VAL A 130 -8.62 -6.85 -13.26
N ASP A 131 -7.49 -7.08 -13.94
CA ASP A 131 -6.60 -8.18 -13.61
C ASP A 131 -5.98 -7.94 -12.22
N VAL A 132 -5.99 -8.99 -11.39
CA VAL A 132 -5.39 -8.95 -10.06
C VAL A 132 -4.17 -9.88 -10.00
N GLY A 133 -3.25 -9.54 -9.08
CA GLY A 133 -2.11 -10.38 -8.72
C GLY A 133 -2.30 -10.99 -7.35
N ASP A 134 -1.60 -12.08 -7.10
CA ASP A 134 -1.45 -12.67 -5.78
C ASP A 134 -0.09 -12.33 -5.18
N GLY A 135 0.08 -12.46 -3.86
CA GLY A 135 1.28 -12.08 -3.15
C GLY A 135 1.72 -13.09 -2.10
N TRP A 136 3.01 -13.44 -2.11
CA TRP A 136 3.58 -14.43 -1.21
C TRP A 136 4.72 -13.84 -0.38
N GLY A 137 4.71 -14.15 0.91
CA GLY A 137 5.76 -13.80 1.86
C GLY A 137 7.02 -14.67 1.71
N VAL A 138 7.92 -14.55 2.69
CA VAL A 138 9.10 -15.41 2.79
C VAL A 138 8.70 -16.75 3.42
N TYR A 139 9.16 -17.85 2.81
CA TYR A 139 8.91 -19.23 3.24
C TYR A 139 10.17 -19.89 3.82
N ASP A 140 10.02 -21.10 4.36
CA ASP A 140 11.15 -21.88 4.86
C ASP A 140 11.82 -22.72 3.74
N SER A 141 11.13 -22.89 2.59
CA SER A 141 11.67 -23.57 1.42
C SER A 141 11.17 -22.98 0.11
N TYR A 142 11.98 -23.10 -0.93
CA TYR A 142 11.58 -22.70 -2.29
C TYR A 142 10.47 -23.60 -2.85
N ASP A 143 10.44 -24.88 -2.47
CA ASP A 143 9.42 -25.83 -2.93
C ASP A 143 8.02 -25.39 -2.44
N GLU A 144 7.88 -24.97 -1.17
CA GLU A 144 6.62 -24.46 -0.64
C GLU A 144 6.18 -23.20 -1.36
N LEU A 145 7.12 -22.28 -1.65
CA LEU A 145 6.84 -21.08 -2.42
C LEU A 145 6.36 -21.42 -3.83
N ILE A 146 7.07 -22.30 -4.53
CA ILE A 146 6.76 -22.75 -5.90
C ILE A 146 5.37 -23.40 -5.96
N GLU A 147 5.05 -24.28 -5.01
CA GLU A 147 3.71 -24.90 -4.91
C GLU A 147 2.61 -23.83 -4.78
N ASN A 148 2.81 -22.83 -3.94
CA ASN A 148 1.82 -21.75 -3.74
C ASN A 148 1.71 -20.83 -4.96
N ILE A 149 2.81 -20.52 -5.64
CA ILE A 149 2.77 -19.81 -6.93
C ILE A 149 1.93 -20.60 -7.95
N GLY A 150 2.14 -21.91 -8.08
CA GLY A 150 1.36 -22.76 -8.96
C GLY A 150 -0.14 -22.68 -8.66
N LYS A 151 -0.52 -22.75 -7.38
CA LYS A 151 -1.93 -22.59 -6.96
C LYS A 151 -2.52 -21.24 -7.37
N SER A 152 -1.75 -20.14 -7.23
CA SER A 152 -2.21 -18.81 -7.66
C SER A 152 -2.47 -18.77 -9.17
N LEU A 153 -1.56 -19.31 -9.95
CA LEU A 153 -1.68 -19.35 -11.41
C LEU A 153 -2.88 -20.21 -11.85
N ASP A 154 -3.07 -21.39 -11.22
CA ASP A 154 -4.22 -22.28 -11.45
C ASP A 154 -5.56 -21.60 -11.10
N MET A 155 -5.58 -20.70 -10.08
CA MET A 155 -6.74 -19.89 -9.73
C MET A 155 -6.99 -18.74 -10.73
N GLY A 156 -6.09 -18.52 -11.68
CA GLY A 156 -6.23 -17.53 -12.74
C GLY A 156 -5.63 -16.15 -12.44
N TYR A 157 -4.87 -16.00 -11.36
CA TYR A 157 -4.11 -14.77 -11.12
C TYR A 157 -3.11 -14.51 -12.24
N LYS A 158 -3.04 -13.25 -12.70
CA LYS A 158 -2.23 -12.86 -13.86
C LYS A 158 -0.83 -12.39 -13.50
N ARG A 159 -0.56 -12.20 -12.23
CA ARG A 159 0.72 -11.71 -11.71
C ARG A 159 0.94 -12.23 -10.31
N VAL A 160 2.19 -12.55 -10.00
CA VAL A 160 2.60 -13.00 -8.67
C VAL A 160 3.65 -12.04 -8.10
N LYS A 161 3.40 -11.58 -6.88
CA LYS A 161 4.31 -10.74 -6.07
C LYS A 161 5.04 -11.61 -5.07
N LEU A 162 6.37 -11.53 -5.02
CA LEU A 162 7.21 -12.28 -4.09
C LEU A 162 7.94 -11.32 -3.15
N LYS A 163 7.91 -11.59 -1.86
CA LYS A 163 8.74 -10.86 -0.89
C LYS A 163 10.18 -11.32 -0.98
N THR A 164 11.10 -10.35 -0.94
CA THR A 164 12.54 -10.61 -0.92
C THR A 164 13.18 -10.05 0.34
N MET A 165 14.25 -10.68 0.77
CA MET A 165 15.15 -10.22 1.82
C MET A 165 16.54 -10.81 1.58
N HIS A 166 17.56 -10.31 2.28
CA HIS A 166 18.91 -10.85 2.20
C HIS A 166 18.94 -12.37 2.43
N GLY A 167 19.54 -13.12 1.49
CA GLY A 167 19.57 -14.58 1.50
C GLY A 167 18.28 -15.27 1.05
N TRP A 168 17.29 -14.50 0.63
CA TRP A 168 16.05 -14.96 0.00
C TRP A 168 15.73 -14.04 -1.18
N ASP A 169 16.65 -14.00 -2.14
CA ASP A 169 16.64 -13.08 -3.27
C ASP A 169 17.06 -13.77 -4.58
N VAL A 170 18.32 -13.73 -4.99
CA VAL A 170 18.78 -14.26 -6.28
C VAL A 170 18.49 -15.76 -6.41
N GLU A 171 18.84 -16.56 -5.39
CA GLU A 171 18.63 -18.00 -5.38
C GLU A 171 17.14 -18.38 -5.40
N MET A 172 16.32 -17.60 -4.70
CA MET A 172 14.86 -17.78 -4.75
C MET A 172 14.35 -17.52 -6.17
N LEU A 173 14.81 -16.46 -6.83
CA LEU A 173 14.43 -16.17 -8.21
C LEU A 173 14.91 -17.23 -9.20
N GLU A 174 16.11 -17.78 -9.02
CA GLU A 174 16.60 -18.92 -9.81
C GLU A 174 15.67 -20.12 -9.68
N ALA A 175 15.32 -20.51 -8.46
CA ALA A 175 14.41 -21.62 -8.20
C ALA A 175 13.03 -21.39 -8.84
N VAL A 176 12.45 -20.21 -8.64
CA VAL A 176 11.12 -19.87 -9.19
C VAL A 176 11.14 -19.84 -10.72
N ARG A 177 12.15 -19.22 -11.34
CA ARG A 177 12.26 -19.14 -12.81
C ARG A 177 12.56 -20.47 -13.48
N SER A 178 13.19 -21.43 -12.77
CA SER A 178 13.37 -22.78 -13.28
C SER A 178 12.05 -23.51 -13.53
N VAL A 179 10.99 -23.16 -12.80
CA VAL A 179 9.65 -23.76 -12.91
C VAL A 179 8.69 -22.86 -13.70
N PHE A 180 8.78 -21.53 -13.50
CA PHE A 180 7.90 -20.53 -14.10
C PHE A 180 8.71 -19.54 -14.97
N PRO A 181 9.24 -19.96 -16.13
CA PRO A 181 10.15 -19.12 -16.92
C PRO A 181 9.49 -17.88 -17.54
N ASN A 182 8.18 -17.93 -17.83
CA ASN A 182 7.46 -16.90 -18.59
C ASN A 182 6.37 -16.15 -17.79
N GLU A 183 6.12 -16.56 -16.55
CA GLU A 183 5.03 -15.97 -15.77
C GLU A 183 5.36 -14.53 -15.33
N THR A 184 4.33 -13.71 -15.20
CA THR A 184 4.48 -12.33 -14.74
C THR A 184 4.77 -12.29 -13.25
N ILE A 185 6.04 -12.13 -12.91
CA ILE A 185 6.53 -12.10 -11.53
C ILE A 185 7.15 -10.74 -11.24
N HIS A 186 6.90 -10.21 -10.06
CA HIS A 186 7.62 -9.07 -9.50
C HIS A 186 8.01 -9.34 -8.05
N ILE A 187 8.99 -8.60 -7.57
CA ILE A 187 9.48 -8.70 -6.21
C ILE A 187 9.22 -7.43 -5.43
N ASP A 188 9.09 -7.57 -4.11
CA ASP A 188 8.95 -6.47 -3.18
C ASP A 188 9.99 -6.58 -2.07
N CYS A 189 10.88 -5.61 -2.02
CA CYS A 189 12.01 -5.54 -1.11
C CYS A 189 11.66 -4.88 0.24
N ASN A 190 10.52 -4.21 0.35
CA ASN A 190 10.08 -3.48 1.55
C ASN A 190 11.21 -2.68 2.22
N SER A 191 11.93 -1.88 1.45
CA SER A 191 12.99 -0.98 1.92
C SER A 191 14.18 -1.67 2.59
N SER A 192 14.47 -2.94 2.28
CA SER A 192 15.45 -3.73 3.02
C SER A 192 16.89 -3.64 2.52
N TYR A 193 17.11 -3.03 1.36
CA TYR A 193 18.43 -2.89 0.75
C TYR A 193 18.94 -1.45 0.80
N THR A 194 20.21 -1.28 0.48
CA THR A 194 20.88 0.01 0.40
C THR A 194 21.50 0.25 -0.98
N ILE A 195 21.88 1.48 -1.27
CA ILE A 195 22.55 1.84 -2.54
C ILE A 195 23.87 1.10 -2.75
N ASP A 196 24.55 0.70 -1.69
CA ASP A 196 25.83 -0.02 -1.78
C ASP A 196 25.64 -1.47 -2.28
N GLU A 197 24.41 -1.95 -2.37
CA GLU A 197 24.04 -3.31 -2.78
C GLU A 197 23.52 -3.39 -4.24
N ILE A 198 23.82 -2.39 -5.06
CA ILE A 198 23.40 -2.34 -6.47
C ILE A 198 23.72 -3.64 -7.24
N ASP A 199 24.82 -4.30 -6.92
CA ASP A 199 25.22 -5.52 -7.63
C ASP A 199 24.25 -6.71 -7.41
N ILE A 200 23.49 -6.72 -6.32
CA ILE A 200 22.42 -7.69 -6.10
C ILE A 200 21.29 -7.44 -7.13
N PHE A 201 20.89 -6.18 -7.32
CA PHE A 201 19.85 -5.82 -8.29
C PHE A 201 20.26 -6.11 -9.74
N LYS A 202 21.52 -5.93 -10.10
CA LYS A 202 22.05 -6.36 -11.41
C LYS A 202 21.97 -7.88 -11.62
N LYS A 203 22.10 -8.67 -10.54
CA LYS A 203 21.88 -10.13 -10.63
C LYS A 203 20.40 -10.45 -10.79
N MET A 204 19.52 -9.76 -10.05
CA MET A 204 18.07 -9.93 -10.15
C MET A 204 17.50 -9.48 -11.49
N ASP A 205 18.09 -8.47 -12.13
CA ASP A 205 17.68 -7.92 -13.43
C ASP A 205 17.62 -8.97 -14.55
N LYS A 206 18.44 -10.01 -14.44
CA LYS A 206 18.51 -11.13 -15.40
C LYS A 206 17.27 -12.03 -15.40
N PHE A 207 16.42 -11.91 -14.40
CA PHE A 207 15.23 -12.79 -14.27
C PHE A 207 13.98 -12.22 -14.95
N HIS A 208 14.10 -11.12 -15.72
CA HIS A 208 12.99 -10.53 -16.47
C HIS A 208 11.75 -10.31 -15.59
N LEU A 209 11.95 -9.63 -14.48
CA LEU A 209 10.88 -9.27 -13.56
C LEU A 209 10.01 -8.16 -14.15
N ALA A 210 8.71 -8.20 -13.86
CA ALA A 210 7.81 -7.14 -14.26
C ALA A 210 8.15 -5.80 -13.60
N MET A 211 8.60 -5.85 -12.35
CA MET A 211 9.12 -4.70 -11.60
C MET A 211 9.83 -5.15 -10.32
N ILE A 212 10.65 -4.27 -9.75
CA ILE A 212 11.25 -4.38 -8.42
C ILE A 212 10.62 -3.30 -7.54
N GLU A 213 9.86 -3.70 -6.52
CA GLU A 213 9.14 -2.78 -5.64
C GLU A 213 10.00 -2.41 -4.43
N GLN A 214 10.07 -1.12 -4.13
CA GLN A 214 10.68 -0.48 -2.97
C GLN A 214 12.01 -1.10 -2.50
N PRO A 215 13.08 -1.02 -3.33
CA PRO A 215 14.40 -1.53 -2.95
C PRO A 215 14.97 -0.88 -1.70
N PHE A 216 14.97 0.45 -1.64
CA PHE A 216 15.65 1.26 -0.63
C PHE A 216 14.67 1.91 0.35
N GLN A 217 15.22 2.65 1.31
CA GLN A 217 14.46 3.31 2.38
C GLN A 217 13.32 4.16 1.84
N ASN A 218 12.24 4.22 2.61
CA ASN A 218 11.12 5.15 2.38
C ASN A 218 11.63 6.60 2.36
N LEU A 219 10.95 7.45 1.58
CA LEU A 219 11.28 8.84 1.29
C LEU A 219 12.55 9.05 0.43
N ASP A 220 13.23 8.00 0.01
CA ASP A 220 14.38 8.10 -0.88
C ASP A 220 13.95 7.99 -2.35
N ILE A 221 13.98 9.10 -3.07
CA ILE A 221 13.78 9.14 -4.53
C ILE A 221 15.14 9.16 -5.25
N TYR A 222 16.15 9.77 -4.63
CA TYR A 222 17.42 10.00 -5.28
C TYR A 222 18.19 8.71 -5.58
N TYR A 223 18.37 7.82 -4.61
CA TYR A 223 19.09 6.57 -4.84
C TYR A 223 18.28 5.59 -5.71
N HIS A 224 16.95 5.59 -5.62
CA HIS A 224 16.11 4.86 -6.57
C HIS A 224 16.38 5.32 -8.01
N SER A 225 16.54 6.65 -8.27
CA SER A 225 16.90 7.14 -9.59
C SER A 225 18.30 6.73 -10.06
N LYS A 226 19.22 6.46 -9.12
CA LYS A 226 20.56 5.94 -9.45
C LYS A 226 20.53 4.45 -9.79
N LEU A 227 19.73 3.66 -9.07
CA LEU A 227 19.53 2.24 -9.35
C LEU A 227 18.84 2.06 -10.70
N GLN A 228 17.73 2.79 -10.97
CA GLN A 228 16.99 2.65 -12.21
C GLN A 228 17.85 2.89 -13.47
N LYS A 229 18.87 3.73 -13.38
CA LYS A 229 19.82 3.96 -14.49
C LYS A 229 20.80 2.81 -14.73
N GLN A 230 20.84 1.80 -13.87
CA GLN A 230 21.80 0.70 -13.90
C GLN A 230 21.16 -0.67 -14.15
N ILE A 231 19.83 -0.75 -14.18
CA ILE A 231 19.06 -1.96 -14.44
C ILE A 231 17.96 -1.68 -15.48
N GLU A 232 17.56 -2.72 -16.19
CA GLU A 232 16.47 -2.66 -17.19
C GLU A 232 15.10 -2.85 -16.56
N THR A 233 15.01 -3.71 -15.52
CA THR A 233 13.76 -3.95 -14.78
C THR A 233 13.26 -2.64 -14.18
N PRO A 234 12.01 -2.22 -14.46
CA PRO A 234 11.48 -0.99 -13.89
C PRO A 234 11.30 -1.11 -12.38
N LEU A 235 11.65 -0.03 -11.66
CA LEU A 235 11.36 0.10 -10.25
C LEU A 235 9.90 0.48 -10.03
N CYS A 236 9.34 0.03 -8.91
CA CYS A 236 8.05 0.46 -8.39
C CYS A 236 8.25 1.11 -7.02
N LEU A 237 7.81 2.35 -6.84
CA LEU A 237 7.87 3.01 -5.54
C LEU A 237 6.56 2.79 -4.78
N ASP A 238 6.67 2.29 -3.54
CA ASP A 238 5.58 2.05 -2.60
C ASP A 238 5.71 3.02 -1.41
N GLU A 239 6.48 2.67 -0.40
CA GLU A 239 6.61 3.44 0.84
C GLU A 239 7.16 4.85 0.63
N THR A 240 7.89 5.07 -0.44
CA THR A 240 8.44 6.38 -0.82
C THR A 240 7.37 7.39 -1.19
N ILE A 241 6.24 6.95 -1.75
CA ILE A 241 5.20 7.84 -2.26
C ILE A 241 4.04 7.94 -1.27
N THR A 242 3.92 9.10 -0.64
CA THR A 242 2.84 9.44 0.30
C THR A 242 2.05 10.69 -0.13
N GLU A 243 2.58 11.45 -1.09
CA GLU A 243 2.01 12.69 -1.60
C GLU A 243 2.21 12.77 -3.13
N VAL A 244 1.31 13.45 -3.83
CA VAL A 244 1.36 13.59 -5.30
C VAL A 244 2.67 14.22 -5.78
N TRP A 245 3.18 15.25 -5.11
CA TRP A 245 4.43 15.91 -5.49
C TRP A 245 5.66 14.97 -5.46
N GLN A 246 5.64 13.94 -4.60
CA GLN A 246 6.70 12.92 -4.58
C GLN A 246 6.63 12.03 -5.83
N ALA A 247 5.41 11.69 -6.28
CA ALA A 247 5.22 10.96 -7.53
C ALA A 247 5.72 11.77 -8.74
N GLU A 248 5.38 13.07 -8.80
CA GLU A 248 5.87 13.98 -9.83
C GLU A 248 7.41 14.06 -9.82
N GLN A 249 8.01 14.24 -8.65
CA GLN A 249 9.46 14.27 -8.49
C GLN A 249 10.12 12.94 -8.89
N ALA A 250 9.53 11.81 -8.53
CA ALA A 250 10.04 10.49 -8.91
C ALA A 250 10.01 10.30 -10.43
N ALA A 251 8.95 10.73 -11.10
CA ALA A 251 8.82 10.69 -12.56
C ALA A 251 9.85 11.61 -13.22
N GLU A 252 10.03 12.84 -12.74
CA GLU A 252 10.98 13.81 -13.28
C GLU A 252 12.43 13.34 -13.16
N LEU A 253 12.78 12.68 -12.05
CA LEU A 253 14.11 12.12 -11.82
C LEU A 253 14.34 10.78 -12.53
N GLY A 254 13.29 10.18 -13.14
CA GLY A 254 13.35 8.82 -13.70
C GLY A 254 13.67 7.77 -12.63
N ALA A 255 13.08 7.90 -11.45
CA ALA A 255 13.36 7.04 -10.31
C ALA A 255 12.57 5.72 -10.33
N CYS A 256 11.51 5.64 -11.13
CA CYS A 256 10.67 4.45 -11.23
C CYS A 256 9.86 4.42 -12.53
N GLY A 257 9.42 3.22 -12.93
CA GLY A 257 8.44 3.01 -14.00
C GLY A 257 7.02 2.81 -13.47
N PHE A 258 6.87 2.50 -12.18
CA PHE A 258 5.59 2.23 -11.53
C PHE A 258 5.50 2.88 -10.15
N ILE A 259 4.27 3.13 -9.71
CA ILE A 259 3.94 3.58 -8.35
C ILE A 259 2.86 2.66 -7.81
N ASN A 260 3.06 2.14 -6.59
CA ASN A 260 2.06 1.40 -5.86
C ASN A 260 1.18 2.39 -5.07
N ILE A 261 -0.06 2.56 -5.54
CA ILE A 261 -1.03 3.45 -4.89
C ILE A 261 -1.72 2.69 -3.76
N LYS A 262 -1.53 3.17 -2.54
CA LYS A 262 -2.25 2.69 -1.35
C LYS A 262 -3.16 3.80 -0.82
N PRO A 263 -4.49 3.70 -0.97
CA PRO A 263 -5.42 4.72 -0.49
C PRO A 263 -5.23 5.04 0.99
N ALA A 264 -4.87 4.04 1.81
CA ALA A 264 -4.62 4.22 3.23
C ALA A 264 -3.38 5.09 3.55
N ARG A 265 -2.45 5.28 2.60
CA ARG A 265 -1.25 6.10 2.78
C ARG A 265 -1.31 7.39 1.98
N MET A 266 -2.12 7.44 0.95
CA MET A 266 -2.27 8.58 0.04
C MET A 266 -3.69 9.14 0.19
N TYR A 267 -3.89 10.04 1.14
CA TYR A 267 -5.20 10.57 1.53
C TYR A 267 -5.62 11.84 0.75
N LYS A 268 -4.94 12.21 -0.30
CA LYS A 268 -5.28 13.38 -1.15
C LYS A 268 -5.72 12.93 -2.54
N GLU A 269 -6.67 13.71 -3.10
CA GLU A 269 -7.10 13.59 -4.50
C GLU A 269 -5.94 13.73 -5.48
#